data_3cd0863bfb98a4ba949cb96665dbc5db
#
_entry.id   3cd0863bfb98a4ba949cb96665dbc5db
#
_cell.length_a   1.000
_cell.length_b   1.000
_cell.length_c   1.000
_cell.angle_alpha   90.00
_cell.angle_beta   90.00
_cell.angle_gamma   90.00
#
_symmetry.space_group_name_H-M   'P 1'
#
loop_
_entity.id
_entity.type
_entity.pdbx_description
1 polymer ?
#
loop_
_entity_poly.entity_id
_entity_poly.type
_entity_poly.pdbx_seq_one_letter_code
_entity_poly.pdbx_strand_id
1 'polypeptide(L)'
;MKKSAIYFVSSLNGNDENDGLSESTAFKSLNKINEIDLIPGDKVFLLKGSVFENEFLHLKNCGDINGDMIEITAYGQDGDLPKINTNGQGVWYQDYGCELDYSGHIYKGNVSSSILLYDVENILIRNIEITNKEEFKDMESYCAPDKMDRTGVAAVAKNRGTLHSIKLDNLFIHDVNGNVYNKHMNNGGIYMTSFTPDNESETGVARYDGVEIKNCYVKNVSRWGIAVGYSYRHKDFATKELDEETFKKYGNENIVIKNNYVKYAGGDAITPMYALTPLVEHNIADSCATEMNDRIYKYPQKRAGKVAAAIWPWKCKNALLRYNDVSDTKLNQDGMAYDADSGDGTKYEYNYSRLNEGGCMMFCLQQAVHNTFENNLSVDDLSGTMTPASNPDAYVANNTFYVRPGVPFVRKRMHGKMTLKNNKIIKIEK
;
A
#
# COMPACT_ATOMS: atom_id res chain seq x y z
N MET A 1 13.58 -35.42 -1.08
CA MET A 1 13.20 -33.99 -1.01
C MET A 1 14.48 -33.16 -0.85
N LYS A 2 14.64 -32.05 -1.56
CA LYS A 2 15.73 -31.09 -1.37
C LYS A 2 15.63 -30.55 0.05
N LYS A 3 16.74 -30.48 0.79
CA LYS A 3 16.77 -29.94 2.14
C LYS A 3 16.84 -28.41 2.06
N SER A 4 16.16 -27.70 2.93
CA SER A 4 16.24 -26.24 3.01
C SER A 4 17.67 -25.75 3.28
N ALA A 5 18.03 -24.63 2.73
CA ALA A 5 19.36 -24.01 2.80
C ALA A 5 19.31 -22.59 3.33
N ILE A 6 20.46 -22.10 3.76
CA ILE A 6 20.68 -20.68 4.07
C ILE A 6 21.65 -20.17 3.01
N TYR A 7 21.23 -19.16 2.24
CA TYR A 7 22.05 -18.49 1.25
C TYR A 7 22.54 -17.16 1.78
N PHE A 8 23.81 -16.89 1.63
CA PHE A 8 24.46 -15.65 2.05
C PHE A 8 24.79 -14.82 0.81
N VAL A 9 24.51 -13.51 0.87
CA VAL A 9 24.80 -12.57 -0.20
C VAL A 9 25.50 -11.34 0.36
N SER A 10 26.58 -10.93 -0.26
CA SER A 10 27.39 -9.79 0.14
C SER A 10 27.94 -9.05 -1.08
N SER A 11 27.49 -7.84 -1.34
CA SER A 11 28.10 -7.03 -2.42
C SER A 11 29.53 -6.58 -2.08
N LEU A 12 29.92 -6.65 -0.80
CA LEU A 12 31.24 -6.23 -0.32
C LEU A 12 32.30 -7.32 -0.51
N ASN A 13 31.98 -8.55 -0.11
CA ASN A 13 32.96 -9.65 0.01
C ASN A 13 32.56 -10.91 -0.80
N GLY A 14 31.38 -10.90 -1.43
CA GLY A 14 30.86 -12.05 -2.15
C GLY A 14 31.53 -12.25 -3.52
N ASN A 15 31.32 -13.45 -4.08
CA ASN A 15 31.70 -13.81 -5.43
C ASN A 15 30.62 -14.74 -6.01
N ASP A 16 30.12 -14.47 -7.20
CA ASP A 16 29.05 -15.23 -7.84
C ASP A 16 29.48 -16.61 -8.37
N GLU A 17 30.77 -16.91 -8.31
CA GLU A 17 31.30 -18.27 -8.54
C GLU A 17 31.21 -19.17 -7.29
N ASN A 18 30.85 -18.60 -6.13
CA ASN A 18 30.68 -19.34 -4.90
C ASN A 18 29.35 -20.13 -4.88
N ASP A 19 29.16 -20.96 -3.87
CA ASP A 19 27.90 -21.72 -3.64
C ASP A 19 26.85 -20.97 -2.80
N GLY A 20 27.23 -19.86 -2.16
CA GLY A 20 26.35 -19.05 -1.30
C GLY A 20 25.98 -19.68 0.02
N LEU A 21 26.53 -20.84 0.40
CA LEU A 21 26.06 -21.63 1.55
C LEU A 21 26.73 -21.27 2.88
N SER A 22 27.65 -20.33 2.89
CA SER A 22 28.29 -19.80 4.11
C SER A 22 28.64 -18.32 3.94
N GLU A 23 28.93 -17.63 5.03
CA GLU A 23 29.39 -16.24 4.98
C GLU A 23 30.68 -16.07 4.19
N SER A 24 31.60 -17.05 4.27
CA SER A 24 32.87 -17.03 3.53
C SER A 24 32.74 -17.40 2.05
N THR A 25 31.66 -18.04 1.67
CA THR A 25 31.33 -18.39 0.29
C THR A 25 30.06 -17.67 -0.23
N ALA A 26 29.81 -16.47 0.30
CA ALA A 26 28.63 -15.67 -0.08
C ALA A 26 28.61 -15.36 -1.58
N PHE A 27 27.42 -15.30 -2.17
CA PHE A 27 27.22 -14.70 -3.48
C PHE A 27 27.49 -13.20 -3.44
N LYS A 28 27.85 -12.62 -4.58
CA LYS A 28 28.05 -11.18 -4.70
C LYS A 28 26.77 -10.42 -5.04
N SER A 29 25.94 -11.00 -5.91
CA SER A 29 24.76 -10.32 -6.46
C SER A 29 23.45 -10.99 -6.06
N LEU A 30 22.36 -10.20 -6.07
CA LEU A 30 21.00 -10.70 -5.91
C LEU A 30 20.56 -11.57 -7.10
N ASN A 31 21.21 -11.41 -8.25
CA ASN A 31 20.90 -12.20 -9.43
C ASN A 31 21.03 -13.71 -9.15
N LYS A 32 22.00 -14.11 -8.33
CA LYS A 32 22.16 -15.51 -7.94
C LYS A 32 20.97 -16.05 -7.18
N ILE A 33 20.31 -15.20 -6.38
CA ILE A 33 19.07 -15.59 -5.67
C ILE A 33 17.89 -15.66 -6.64
N ASN A 34 17.82 -14.75 -7.62
CA ASN A 34 16.78 -14.78 -8.65
C ASN A 34 16.82 -16.05 -9.53
N GLU A 35 17.98 -16.71 -9.61
CA GLU A 35 18.19 -17.97 -10.35
C GLU A 35 17.85 -19.23 -9.54
N ILE A 36 17.60 -19.08 -8.22
CA ILE A 36 17.33 -20.21 -7.32
C ILE A 36 15.82 -20.40 -7.14
N ASP A 37 15.34 -21.60 -7.39
CA ASP A 37 14.00 -22.01 -6.97
C ASP A 37 14.02 -22.25 -5.47
N LEU A 38 13.63 -21.21 -4.71
CA LEU A 38 13.54 -21.29 -3.26
C LEU A 38 12.45 -22.27 -2.84
N ILE A 39 12.75 -23.09 -1.84
CA ILE A 39 11.82 -24.06 -1.26
C ILE A 39 11.41 -23.65 0.17
N PRO A 40 10.33 -24.20 0.72
CA PRO A 40 9.92 -23.93 2.09
C PRO A 40 11.06 -24.13 3.10
N GLY A 41 11.26 -23.13 3.96
CA GLY A 41 12.34 -23.10 4.97
C GLY A 41 13.68 -22.55 4.48
N ASP A 42 13.83 -22.23 3.19
CA ASP A 42 15.03 -21.55 2.71
C ASP A 42 15.15 -20.15 3.32
N LYS A 43 16.39 -19.72 3.57
CA LYS A 43 16.69 -18.37 4.06
C LYS A 43 17.68 -17.67 3.15
N VAL A 44 17.48 -16.38 2.96
CA VAL A 44 18.42 -15.52 2.23
C VAL A 44 18.89 -14.42 3.17
N PHE A 45 20.18 -14.41 3.44
CA PHE A 45 20.83 -13.49 4.36
C PHE A 45 21.68 -12.48 3.60
N LEU A 46 21.32 -11.20 3.66
CA LEU A 46 22.02 -10.09 3.02
C LEU A 46 22.95 -9.43 4.04
N LEU A 47 24.23 -9.29 3.72
CA LEU A 47 25.21 -8.69 4.64
C LEU A 47 24.89 -7.21 4.87
N LYS A 48 24.83 -6.79 6.14
CA LYS A 48 24.74 -5.37 6.52
C LYS A 48 25.88 -4.56 5.88
N GLY A 49 25.60 -3.34 5.47
CA GLY A 49 26.51 -2.48 4.72
C GLY A 49 26.63 -2.80 3.24
N SER A 50 26.06 -3.91 2.75
CA SER A 50 25.98 -4.20 1.32
C SER A 50 25.05 -3.24 0.61
N VAL A 51 25.47 -2.75 -0.57
CA VAL A 51 24.63 -2.01 -1.52
C VAL A 51 24.59 -2.77 -2.84
N PHE A 52 23.40 -3.16 -3.25
CA PHE A 52 23.13 -3.87 -4.49
C PHE A 52 22.67 -2.85 -5.54
N GLU A 53 23.64 -2.29 -6.29
CA GLU A 53 23.39 -1.22 -7.24
C GLU A 53 22.88 -1.74 -8.58
N ASN A 54 21.77 -1.17 -9.06
CA ASN A 54 21.08 -1.59 -10.28
C ASN A 54 20.58 -3.05 -10.23
N GLU A 55 20.34 -3.54 -9.02
CA GLU A 55 19.89 -4.90 -8.77
C GLU A 55 18.46 -4.93 -8.21
N PHE A 56 17.87 -6.11 -8.24
CA PHE A 56 16.51 -6.36 -7.78
C PHE A 56 16.39 -7.80 -7.28
N LEU A 57 15.33 -8.06 -6.50
CA LEU A 57 15.02 -9.39 -6.02
C LEU A 57 13.63 -9.81 -6.52
N HIS A 58 13.57 -10.70 -7.48
CA HIS A 58 12.33 -11.19 -8.09
C HIS A 58 12.13 -12.68 -7.81
N LEU A 59 11.20 -12.99 -6.92
CA LEU A 59 10.85 -14.35 -6.58
C LEU A 59 9.55 -14.75 -7.28
N LYS A 60 9.49 -15.99 -7.74
CA LYS A 60 8.32 -16.52 -8.46
C LYS A 60 7.99 -17.94 -8.01
N ASN A 61 6.70 -18.22 -7.89
CA ASN A 61 6.15 -19.56 -7.66
C ASN A 61 6.80 -20.32 -6.51
N CYS A 62 7.08 -19.67 -5.38
CA CYS A 62 7.75 -20.29 -4.25
C CYS A 62 6.96 -20.11 -2.93
N GLY A 63 7.35 -20.88 -1.91
CA GLY A 63 6.65 -20.96 -0.62
C GLY A 63 5.50 -21.98 -0.65
N ASP A 64 5.13 -22.45 0.54
CA ASP A 64 4.00 -23.33 0.78
C ASP A 64 3.52 -23.10 2.22
N ILE A 65 2.23 -22.85 2.41
CA ILE A 65 1.66 -22.59 3.73
C ILE A 65 1.81 -23.79 4.69
N ASN A 66 1.91 -25.01 4.16
CA ASN A 66 2.11 -26.23 4.95
C ASN A 66 3.60 -26.50 5.27
N GLY A 67 4.52 -25.71 4.71
CA GLY A 67 5.95 -25.84 4.94
C GLY A 67 6.50 -24.76 5.87
N ASP A 68 7.81 -24.80 6.11
CA ASP A 68 8.49 -23.75 6.86
C ASP A 68 8.54 -22.45 6.04
N MET A 69 8.47 -21.31 6.72
CA MET A 69 8.47 -19.99 6.09
C MET A 69 9.82 -19.70 5.40
N ILE A 70 9.77 -19.17 4.19
CA ILE A 70 10.93 -18.58 3.53
C ILE A 70 11.26 -17.25 4.24
N GLU A 71 12.53 -17.02 4.53
CA GLU A 71 12.95 -15.77 5.20
C GLU A 71 14.03 -15.05 4.41
N ILE A 72 13.85 -13.74 4.19
CA ILE A 72 14.87 -12.86 3.62
C ILE A 72 15.16 -11.75 4.60
N THR A 73 16.40 -11.64 5.07
CA THR A 73 16.76 -10.68 6.11
C THR A 73 18.23 -10.29 6.06
N ALA A 74 18.60 -9.27 6.82
CA ALA A 74 19.97 -8.87 7.03
C ALA A 74 20.72 -9.84 7.98
N TYR A 75 22.02 -9.97 7.77
CA TYR A 75 22.96 -10.59 8.73
C TYR A 75 24.19 -9.71 8.95
N GLY A 76 25.02 -10.07 9.93
CA GLY A 76 26.16 -9.29 10.38
C GLY A 76 25.83 -8.45 11.62
N GLN A 77 26.85 -8.17 12.44
CA GLN A 77 26.67 -7.46 13.71
C GLN A 77 26.59 -5.94 13.50
N ASP A 78 27.49 -5.38 12.69
CA ASP A 78 27.63 -3.95 12.47
C ASP A 78 27.30 -3.56 11.02
N GLY A 79 26.97 -2.27 10.82
CA GLY A 79 26.70 -1.68 9.53
C GLY A 79 25.23 -1.29 9.32
N ASP A 80 25.01 -0.49 8.30
CA ASP A 80 23.68 -0.07 7.86
C ASP A 80 22.88 -1.28 7.31
N LEU A 81 21.59 -1.14 7.20
CA LEU A 81 20.76 -2.15 6.53
C LEU A 81 21.29 -2.45 5.12
N PRO A 82 21.24 -3.70 4.66
CA PRO A 82 21.55 -3.99 3.26
C PRO A 82 20.58 -3.25 2.37
N LYS A 83 21.10 -2.62 1.32
CA LYS A 83 20.32 -1.75 0.44
C LYS A 83 20.17 -2.34 -0.96
N ILE A 84 18.93 -2.44 -1.41
CA ILE A 84 18.61 -2.74 -2.81
C ILE A 84 18.33 -1.41 -3.51
N ASN A 85 19.23 -0.98 -4.38
CA ASN A 85 19.11 0.25 -5.15
C ASN A 85 18.86 -0.08 -6.62
N THR A 86 17.58 -0.14 -7.00
CA THR A 86 17.16 -0.75 -8.28
C THR A 86 17.32 0.18 -9.47
N ASN A 87 17.14 1.49 -9.31
CA ASN A 87 17.33 2.49 -10.37
C ASN A 87 16.58 2.18 -11.69
N GLY A 88 15.35 1.66 -11.59
CA GLY A 88 14.52 1.32 -12.75
C GLY A 88 14.84 -0.01 -13.42
N GLN A 89 15.76 -0.79 -12.88
CA GLN A 89 15.96 -2.18 -13.28
C GLN A 89 14.81 -3.05 -12.74
N GLY A 90 14.89 -4.38 -12.86
CA GLY A 90 13.84 -5.27 -12.38
C GLY A 90 12.50 -5.01 -13.06
N VAL A 91 12.54 -4.86 -14.39
CA VAL A 91 11.34 -4.59 -15.20
C VAL A 91 10.57 -5.89 -15.44
N TRP A 92 9.28 -5.83 -15.20
CA TRP A 92 8.32 -6.89 -15.48
C TRP A 92 7.05 -6.32 -16.11
N TYR A 93 6.25 -7.16 -16.75
CA TYR A 93 5.01 -6.72 -17.39
C TYR A 93 3.81 -7.02 -16.48
N GLN A 94 3.14 -5.97 -16.03
CA GLN A 94 1.87 -6.08 -15.32
C GLN A 94 0.73 -6.17 -16.32
N ASP A 95 -0.22 -7.10 -16.09
CA ASP A 95 -1.50 -7.13 -16.80
C ASP A 95 -2.58 -7.72 -15.88
N TYR A 96 -3.61 -6.95 -15.56
CA TYR A 96 -4.74 -7.45 -14.78
C TYR A 96 -5.54 -8.53 -15.51
N GLY A 97 -5.37 -8.66 -16.84
CA GLY A 97 -6.18 -9.57 -17.67
C GLY A 97 -7.62 -9.13 -17.83
N CYS A 98 -7.97 -7.93 -17.36
CA CYS A 98 -9.30 -7.33 -17.50
C CYS A 98 -9.20 -5.80 -17.47
N GLU A 99 -10.22 -5.13 -18.03
CA GLU A 99 -10.38 -3.68 -17.91
C GLU A 99 -10.80 -3.28 -16.49
N LEU A 100 -10.30 -2.13 -16.02
CA LEU A 100 -10.64 -1.57 -14.72
C LEU A 100 -11.93 -0.74 -14.77
N ASP A 101 -12.51 -0.44 -13.60
CA ASP A 101 -13.81 0.22 -13.44
C ASP A 101 -13.94 1.58 -14.15
N TYR A 102 -12.83 2.33 -14.24
CA TYR A 102 -12.82 3.64 -14.87
C TYR A 102 -12.05 3.60 -16.19
N SER A 103 -12.72 3.97 -17.27
CA SER A 103 -12.05 4.22 -18.53
C SER A 103 -10.99 5.30 -18.38
N GLY A 104 -9.76 5.01 -18.75
CA GLY A 104 -8.60 5.90 -18.58
C GLY A 104 -7.63 5.46 -17.50
N HIS A 105 -7.98 4.49 -16.66
CA HIS A 105 -6.99 3.84 -15.80
C HIS A 105 -6.21 2.80 -16.61
N ILE A 106 -4.89 2.95 -16.58
CA ILE A 106 -3.99 1.97 -17.21
C ILE A 106 -4.02 0.70 -16.35
N TYR A 107 -4.18 -0.46 -16.97
CA TYR A 107 -4.29 -1.75 -16.32
C TYR A 107 -3.21 -2.74 -16.74
N LYS A 108 -2.35 -2.35 -17.69
CA LYS A 108 -1.22 -3.14 -18.14
C LYS A 108 -0.07 -2.26 -18.63
N GLY A 109 1.14 -2.73 -18.44
CA GLY A 109 2.35 -2.01 -18.85
C GLY A 109 3.58 -2.52 -18.11
N ASN A 110 4.74 -1.97 -18.47
CA ASN A 110 5.99 -2.26 -17.79
C ASN A 110 6.06 -1.57 -16.44
N VAL A 111 6.53 -2.31 -15.43
CA VAL A 111 6.77 -1.84 -14.06
C VAL A 111 8.18 -2.24 -13.66
N SER A 112 8.91 -1.36 -13.00
CA SER A 112 10.14 -1.69 -12.31
C SER A 112 9.85 -1.92 -10.82
N SER A 113 10.28 -3.06 -10.27
CA SER A 113 10.12 -3.35 -8.84
C SER A 113 11.44 -3.78 -8.22
N SER A 114 11.76 -3.23 -7.05
CA SER A 114 12.98 -3.62 -6.31
C SER A 114 12.83 -5.02 -5.75
N ILE A 115 11.69 -5.32 -5.16
CA ILE A 115 11.29 -6.67 -4.76
C ILE A 115 9.99 -7.01 -5.46
N LEU A 116 9.95 -8.16 -6.13
CA LEU A 116 8.74 -8.72 -6.72
C LEU A 116 8.47 -10.11 -6.14
N LEU A 117 7.26 -10.30 -5.61
CA LEU A 117 6.73 -11.56 -5.15
C LEU A 117 5.61 -11.99 -6.10
N TYR A 118 5.91 -12.79 -7.11
CA TYR A 118 4.93 -13.23 -8.10
C TYR A 118 4.50 -14.66 -7.82
N ASP A 119 3.28 -14.86 -7.37
CA ASP A 119 2.77 -16.16 -6.90
C ASP A 119 3.64 -16.76 -5.79
N VAL A 120 3.99 -15.94 -4.80
CA VAL A 120 4.81 -16.30 -3.65
C VAL A 120 3.97 -16.25 -2.38
N GLU A 121 4.08 -17.28 -1.55
CA GLU A 121 3.40 -17.33 -0.26
C GLU A 121 4.34 -17.81 0.86
N ASN A 122 3.88 -17.72 2.10
CA ASN A 122 4.58 -18.14 3.32
C ASN A 122 6.03 -17.59 3.37
N ILE A 123 6.14 -16.27 3.28
CA ILE A 123 7.42 -15.55 3.23
C ILE A 123 7.45 -14.40 4.23
N LEU A 124 8.64 -14.20 4.83
CA LEU A 124 8.99 -13.05 5.66
C LEU A 124 10.16 -12.29 5.02
N ILE A 125 9.96 -11.01 4.73
CA ILE A 125 11.03 -10.09 4.29
C ILE A 125 11.20 -9.01 5.33
N ARG A 126 12.43 -8.83 5.83
CA ARG A 126 12.68 -7.86 6.90
C ARG A 126 14.08 -7.27 6.89
N ASN A 127 14.23 -6.13 7.56
CA ASN A 127 15.54 -5.50 7.82
C ASN A 127 16.31 -5.14 6.54
N ILE A 128 15.64 -4.55 5.55
CA ILE A 128 16.22 -4.19 4.23
C ILE A 128 15.87 -2.72 3.92
N GLU A 129 16.84 -1.98 3.41
CA GLU A 129 16.64 -0.67 2.77
C GLU A 129 16.39 -0.85 1.28
N ILE A 130 15.40 -0.13 0.73
CA ILE A 130 14.91 -0.32 -0.65
C ILE A 130 14.72 1.04 -1.31
N THR A 131 15.31 1.23 -2.49
CA THR A 131 15.10 2.41 -3.32
C THR A 131 14.88 2.02 -4.78
N ASN A 132 14.14 2.85 -5.51
CA ASN A 132 13.93 2.68 -6.95
C ASN A 132 13.77 4.05 -7.62
N LYS A 133 14.86 4.85 -7.54
CA LYS A 133 14.87 6.25 -7.92
C LYS A 133 15.15 6.46 -9.40
N GLU A 134 14.66 7.56 -9.93
CA GLU A 134 15.06 8.14 -11.20
C GLU A 134 15.38 9.63 -10.99
N GLU A 135 16.43 10.10 -11.63
CA GLU A 135 16.75 11.50 -11.66
C GLU A 135 16.07 12.16 -12.87
N PHE A 136 15.26 13.18 -12.63
CA PHE A 136 14.61 13.96 -13.66
C PHE A 136 15.32 15.30 -13.87
N LYS A 137 15.54 15.64 -15.13
CA LYS A 137 16.22 16.88 -15.50
C LYS A 137 15.38 18.13 -15.21
N ASP A 138 14.07 17.99 -15.35
CA ASP A 138 13.11 19.09 -15.20
C ASP A 138 11.70 18.58 -14.86
N MET A 139 10.79 19.52 -14.59
CA MET A 139 9.40 19.22 -14.23
C MET A 139 8.60 18.62 -15.40
N GLU A 140 8.96 18.89 -16.64
CA GLU A 140 8.29 18.31 -17.81
C GLU A 140 8.56 16.81 -17.88
N SER A 141 9.82 16.40 -17.76
CA SER A 141 10.22 14.99 -17.68
C SER A 141 9.59 14.28 -16.48
N TYR A 142 9.53 14.97 -15.32
CA TYR A 142 8.88 14.42 -14.12
C TYR A 142 7.38 14.19 -14.32
N CYS A 143 6.69 15.06 -15.07
CA CYS A 143 5.26 14.99 -15.33
C CYS A 143 4.90 14.20 -16.60
N ALA A 144 5.85 13.51 -17.23
CA ALA A 144 5.60 12.75 -18.45
C ALA A 144 4.63 11.59 -18.16
N PRO A 145 3.52 11.44 -18.94
CA PRO A 145 2.50 10.42 -18.68
C PRO A 145 2.94 9.00 -19.02
N ASP A 146 3.95 8.85 -19.84
CA ASP A 146 4.57 7.58 -20.26
C ASP A 146 5.74 7.14 -19.38
N LYS A 147 5.99 7.89 -18.31
CA LYS A 147 6.99 7.53 -17.31
C LYS A 147 6.68 6.15 -16.72
N MET A 148 7.72 5.33 -16.55
CA MET A 148 7.59 3.98 -16.01
C MET A 148 7.06 3.96 -14.59
N ASP A 149 6.14 3.05 -14.30
CA ASP A 149 5.71 2.76 -12.96
C ASP A 149 6.84 2.10 -12.17
N ARG A 150 7.01 2.49 -10.89
CA ARG A 150 8.07 1.98 -10.02
C ARG A 150 7.52 1.63 -8.65
N THR A 151 7.98 0.49 -8.14
CA THR A 151 7.56 -0.01 -6.81
C THR A 151 8.78 -0.40 -5.99
N GLY A 152 8.72 -0.15 -4.69
CA GLY A 152 9.69 -0.72 -3.75
C GLY A 152 9.45 -2.21 -3.58
N VAL A 153 8.26 -2.60 -3.11
CA VAL A 153 7.83 -4.01 -2.99
C VAL A 153 6.52 -4.21 -3.74
N ALA A 154 6.53 -5.08 -4.74
CA ALA A 154 5.36 -5.54 -5.46
C ALA A 154 5.02 -7.00 -5.08
N ALA A 155 3.74 -7.31 -4.85
CA ALA A 155 3.26 -8.67 -4.76
C ALA A 155 2.11 -8.90 -5.74
N VAL A 156 2.11 -10.05 -6.39
CA VAL A 156 1.12 -10.45 -7.39
C VAL A 156 0.61 -11.84 -7.09
N ALA A 157 -0.70 -11.98 -6.93
CA ALA A 157 -1.39 -13.26 -6.95
C ALA A 157 -1.99 -13.48 -8.34
N LYS A 158 -1.69 -14.59 -8.99
CA LYS A 158 -2.25 -14.92 -10.31
C LYS A 158 -2.62 -16.40 -10.46
N ASN A 159 -1.63 -17.28 -10.46
CA ASN A 159 -1.80 -18.68 -10.89
C ASN A 159 -1.67 -19.71 -9.76
N ARG A 160 -1.70 -19.27 -8.50
CA ARG A 160 -1.64 -20.16 -7.32
C ARG A 160 -2.86 -20.04 -6.40
N GLY A 161 -3.95 -19.43 -6.89
CA GLY A 161 -5.15 -19.23 -6.09
C GLY A 161 -4.93 -18.27 -4.92
N THR A 162 -5.35 -18.66 -3.73
CA THR A 162 -5.12 -17.87 -2.51
C THR A 162 -3.69 -17.98 -2.04
N LEU A 163 -2.99 -16.85 -1.95
CA LEU A 163 -1.64 -16.77 -1.40
C LEU A 163 -1.70 -16.48 0.10
N HIS A 164 -0.99 -17.27 0.88
CA HIS A 164 -1.03 -17.21 2.33
C HIS A 164 0.24 -16.64 2.94
N SER A 165 0.08 -15.94 4.07
CA SER A 165 1.18 -15.59 4.98
C SER A 165 2.34 -14.82 4.34
N ILE A 166 2.06 -13.64 3.76
CA ILE A 166 3.09 -12.69 3.30
C ILE A 166 3.36 -11.68 4.42
N LYS A 167 4.61 -11.62 4.91
CA LYS A 167 4.99 -10.74 6.00
C LYS A 167 6.12 -9.80 5.58
N LEU A 168 5.89 -8.49 5.74
CA LEU A 168 6.88 -7.44 5.55
C LEU A 168 7.10 -6.74 6.89
N ASP A 169 8.34 -6.73 7.40
CA ASP A 169 8.66 -6.22 8.73
C ASP A 169 9.95 -5.39 8.73
N ASN A 170 9.91 -4.20 9.32
CA ASN A 170 11.07 -3.34 9.45
C ASN A 170 11.82 -3.09 8.13
N LEU A 171 11.08 -2.71 7.08
CA LEU A 171 11.63 -2.27 5.80
C LEU A 171 11.77 -0.74 5.81
N PHE A 172 12.87 -0.24 5.26
CA PHE A 172 13.03 1.17 4.96
C PHE A 172 12.93 1.37 3.44
N ILE A 173 11.78 1.83 2.97
CA ILE A 173 11.47 2.01 1.54
C ILE A 173 11.41 3.51 1.26
N HIS A 174 12.29 4.00 0.37
CA HIS A 174 12.31 5.41 0.10
C HIS A 174 12.81 5.74 -1.31
N ASP A 175 12.52 6.97 -1.74
CA ASP A 175 12.91 7.45 -3.07
C ASP A 175 12.50 6.49 -4.20
N VAL A 176 11.18 6.19 -4.23
CA VAL A 176 10.55 5.37 -5.27
C VAL A 176 9.65 6.28 -6.10
N ASN A 177 10.16 6.80 -7.19
CA ASN A 177 9.51 7.86 -7.96
C ASN A 177 9.03 7.41 -9.35
N GLY A 178 8.04 6.53 -9.37
CA GLY A 178 7.36 6.06 -10.56
C GLY A 178 6.31 7.04 -11.11
N ASN A 179 5.40 6.53 -11.90
CA ASN A 179 4.35 7.30 -12.55
C ASN A 179 3.16 7.59 -11.62
N VAL A 180 3.06 8.80 -11.13
CA VAL A 180 1.99 9.19 -10.18
C VAL A 180 0.58 9.13 -10.79
N TYR A 181 0.43 9.15 -12.10
CA TYR A 181 -0.87 9.12 -12.78
C TYR A 181 -1.54 7.73 -12.76
N ASN A 182 -0.77 6.67 -12.68
CA ASN A 182 -1.26 5.31 -12.81
C ASN A 182 -1.72 4.76 -11.45
N LYS A 183 -2.96 5.06 -11.06
CA LYS A 183 -3.51 4.71 -9.75
C LYS A 183 -3.50 3.19 -9.46
N HIS A 184 -3.66 2.35 -10.47
CA HIS A 184 -3.80 0.90 -10.30
C HIS A 184 -2.63 0.08 -10.84
N MET A 185 -1.58 0.73 -11.31
CA MET A 185 -0.32 0.06 -11.59
C MET A 185 0.50 -0.12 -10.31
N ASN A 186 1.42 -1.06 -10.30
CA ASN A 186 2.38 -1.22 -9.19
C ASN A 186 3.29 -0.01 -9.13
N ASN A 187 3.00 0.90 -8.22
CA ASN A 187 3.56 2.24 -8.18
C ASN A 187 3.55 2.80 -6.75
N GLY A 188 4.71 2.98 -6.19
CA GLY A 188 4.90 3.50 -4.83
C GLY A 188 5.74 2.60 -3.93
N GLY A 189 5.52 2.67 -2.62
CA GLY A 189 6.31 1.94 -1.62
C GLY A 189 6.04 0.44 -1.63
N ILE A 190 4.83 0.05 -1.23
CA ILE A 190 4.37 -1.34 -1.21
C ILE A 190 3.04 -1.41 -1.95
N TYR A 191 2.95 -2.27 -2.96
CA TYR A 191 1.71 -2.46 -3.70
C TYR A 191 1.45 -3.94 -4.00
N MET A 192 0.31 -4.46 -3.52
CA MET A 192 -0.10 -5.86 -3.69
C MET A 192 -1.38 -5.93 -4.52
N THR A 193 -1.38 -6.78 -5.55
CA THR A 193 -2.50 -6.92 -6.50
C THR A 193 -2.82 -8.38 -6.78
N SER A 194 -4.01 -8.63 -7.34
CA SER A 194 -4.34 -9.92 -7.95
C SER A 194 -4.78 -9.75 -9.41
N PHE A 195 -4.31 -10.65 -10.27
CA PHE A 195 -4.58 -10.67 -11.69
C PHE A 195 -5.47 -11.85 -12.07
N THR A 196 -6.13 -11.76 -13.21
CA THR A 196 -6.92 -12.86 -13.77
C THR A 196 -6.02 -14.09 -13.97
N PRO A 197 -6.32 -15.22 -13.31
CA PRO A 197 -5.59 -16.46 -13.54
C PRO A 197 -5.69 -16.95 -14.97
N ASP A 198 -4.68 -17.65 -15.44
CA ASP A 198 -4.73 -18.27 -16.77
C ASP A 198 -5.82 -19.36 -16.83
N ASN A 199 -6.04 -20.08 -15.73
CA ASN A 199 -7.15 -21.04 -15.56
C ASN A 199 -7.67 -21.04 -14.11
N GLU A 200 -8.62 -20.16 -13.80
CA GLU A 200 -9.19 -20.02 -12.46
C GLU A 200 -9.87 -21.31 -11.95
N SER A 201 -10.41 -22.14 -12.84
CA SER A 201 -11.06 -23.40 -12.44
C SER A 201 -10.07 -24.44 -11.88
N GLU A 202 -8.81 -24.34 -12.25
CA GLU A 202 -7.73 -25.21 -11.75
C GLU A 202 -6.98 -24.59 -10.57
N THR A 203 -6.66 -23.32 -10.64
CA THR A 203 -5.83 -22.63 -9.65
C THR A 203 -6.62 -22.05 -8.49
N GLY A 204 -7.92 -21.82 -8.67
CA GLY A 204 -8.74 -21.06 -7.74
C GLY A 204 -8.63 -19.55 -7.95
N VAL A 205 -9.34 -18.80 -7.13
CA VAL A 205 -9.39 -17.33 -7.16
C VAL A 205 -8.07 -16.76 -6.65
N ALA A 206 -7.42 -15.92 -7.46
CA ALA A 206 -6.20 -15.22 -7.07
C ALA A 206 -6.53 -14.11 -6.06
N ARG A 207 -6.07 -14.28 -4.81
CA ARG A 207 -6.31 -13.37 -3.68
C ARG A 207 -5.29 -13.60 -2.56
N TYR A 208 -5.39 -12.83 -1.50
CA TYR A 208 -4.51 -12.93 -0.34
C TYR A 208 -5.29 -13.36 0.92
N ASP A 209 -4.65 -14.22 1.72
CA ASP A 209 -5.08 -14.58 3.07
C ASP A 209 -3.88 -14.56 4.01
N GLY A 210 -3.85 -13.58 4.93
CA GLY A 210 -2.73 -13.40 5.85
C GLY A 210 -1.60 -12.53 5.28
N VAL A 211 -1.86 -11.24 5.11
CA VAL A 211 -0.82 -10.23 4.85
C VAL A 211 -0.57 -9.43 6.13
N GLU A 212 0.68 -9.40 6.59
CA GLU A 212 1.10 -8.55 7.70
C GLU A 212 2.21 -7.59 7.25
N ILE A 213 1.93 -6.27 7.31
CA ILE A 213 2.90 -5.21 7.01
C ILE A 213 3.10 -4.39 8.28
N LYS A 214 4.31 -4.45 8.86
CA LYS A 214 4.55 -3.79 10.14
C LYS A 214 5.93 -3.17 10.26
N ASN A 215 6.03 -2.16 11.14
CA ASN A 215 7.28 -1.50 11.50
C ASN A 215 8.06 -0.93 10.30
N CYS A 216 7.40 -0.73 9.17
CA CYS A 216 8.03 -0.22 7.96
C CYS A 216 8.06 1.31 7.98
N TYR A 217 9.17 1.88 7.49
CA TYR A 217 9.25 3.30 7.18
C TYR A 217 9.22 3.49 5.66
N VAL A 218 8.15 4.10 5.16
CA VAL A 218 7.95 4.39 3.74
C VAL A 218 8.01 5.91 3.54
N LYS A 219 8.94 6.38 2.72
CA LYS A 219 9.18 7.81 2.58
C LYS A 219 9.44 8.20 1.14
N ASN A 220 8.90 9.35 0.72
CA ASN A 220 9.22 9.93 -0.58
C ASN A 220 8.95 8.96 -1.74
N VAL A 221 7.70 8.51 -1.85
CA VAL A 221 7.23 7.58 -2.88
C VAL A 221 6.15 8.21 -3.73
N SER A 222 6.06 7.88 -5.01
CA SER A 222 5.29 8.67 -5.96
C SER A 222 3.77 8.54 -5.86
N ARG A 223 3.20 7.40 -5.56
CA ARG A 223 1.74 7.25 -5.52
C ARG A 223 1.26 6.68 -4.20
N TRP A 224 1.48 5.40 -3.99
CA TRP A 224 1.01 4.67 -2.83
C TRP A 224 2.10 4.54 -1.78
N GLY A 225 1.80 4.83 -0.54
CA GLY A 225 2.66 4.41 0.56
C GLY A 225 2.59 2.89 0.72
N ILE A 226 1.45 2.40 1.15
CA ILE A 226 1.14 0.97 1.34
C ILE A 226 -0.27 0.71 0.80
N ALA A 227 -0.40 -0.10 -0.24
CA ALA A 227 -1.68 -0.49 -0.82
C ALA A 227 -1.76 -2.01 -0.97
N VAL A 228 -2.82 -2.62 -0.47
CA VAL A 228 -2.97 -4.07 -0.42
C VAL A 228 -4.30 -4.50 -1.00
N GLY A 229 -4.25 -5.33 -2.04
CA GLY A 229 -5.37 -6.14 -2.46
C GLY A 229 -6.20 -5.64 -3.63
N TYR A 230 -5.73 -4.69 -4.47
CA TYR A 230 -6.46 -4.38 -5.69
C TYR A 230 -6.61 -5.63 -6.56
N SER A 231 -7.83 -5.86 -7.09
CA SER A 231 -8.19 -7.16 -7.63
C SER A 231 -8.85 -7.08 -9.02
N TYR A 232 -8.53 -8.05 -9.90
CA TYR A 232 -9.27 -8.30 -11.13
C TYR A 232 -10.77 -8.60 -10.89
N ARG A 233 -11.12 -9.02 -9.67
CA ARG A 233 -12.49 -9.26 -9.22
C ARG A 233 -13.24 -8.00 -8.75
N HIS A 234 -12.71 -6.81 -9.01
CA HIS A 234 -13.26 -5.54 -8.55
C HIS A 234 -14.77 -5.36 -8.84
N LYS A 235 -15.29 -5.97 -9.92
CA LYS A 235 -16.72 -5.90 -10.30
C LYS A 235 -17.63 -6.67 -9.34
N ASP A 236 -17.12 -7.72 -8.70
CA ASP A 236 -17.89 -8.50 -7.72
C ASP A 236 -18.20 -7.67 -6.46
N PHE A 237 -17.48 -6.58 -6.23
CA PHE A 237 -17.65 -5.65 -5.10
C PHE A 237 -18.38 -4.35 -5.50
N ALA A 238 -19.15 -4.35 -6.57
CA ALA A 238 -19.84 -3.15 -7.08
C ALA A 238 -21.20 -2.87 -6.42
N THR A 239 -21.62 -3.63 -5.42
CA THR A 239 -22.89 -3.47 -4.70
C THR A 239 -22.80 -2.46 -3.55
N LYS A 240 -23.94 -1.92 -3.09
CA LYS A 240 -23.97 -1.01 -1.94
C LYS A 240 -23.64 -1.69 -0.62
N GLU A 241 -24.25 -2.85 -0.43
CA GLU A 241 -24.05 -3.67 0.76
C GLU A 241 -23.26 -4.90 0.34
N LEU A 242 -22.08 -5.04 0.89
CA LEU A 242 -21.17 -6.11 0.57
C LEU A 242 -21.45 -7.30 1.50
N ASP A 243 -21.81 -8.44 0.96
CA ASP A 243 -22.06 -9.64 1.75
C ASP A 243 -20.76 -10.41 2.06
N GLU A 244 -20.74 -11.15 3.16
CA GLU A 244 -19.56 -11.90 3.59
C GLU A 244 -19.20 -13.05 2.65
N GLU A 245 -20.17 -13.66 1.97
CA GLU A 245 -19.93 -14.76 1.05
C GLU A 245 -19.12 -14.30 -0.16
N THR A 246 -19.39 -13.09 -0.66
CA THR A 246 -18.58 -12.46 -1.71
C THR A 246 -17.13 -12.29 -1.26
N PHE A 247 -16.90 -11.83 -0.01
CA PHE A 247 -15.53 -11.69 0.50
C PHE A 247 -14.84 -13.04 0.72
N LYS A 248 -15.50 -14.02 1.31
CA LYS A 248 -14.93 -15.36 1.50
C LYS A 248 -14.54 -16.02 0.18
N LYS A 249 -15.23 -15.67 -0.89
CA LYS A 249 -14.98 -16.23 -2.22
C LYS A 249 -13.93 -15.45 -3.02
N TYR A 250 -14.02 -14.13 -3.01
CA TYR A 250 -13.25 -13.26 -3.92
C TYR A 250 -12.38 -12.23 -3.22
N GLY A 251 -12.63 -11.96 -1.95
CA GLY A 251 -11.96 -10.91 -1.19
C GLY A 251 -10.68 -11.35 -0.53
N ASN A 252 -9.94 -10.39 -0.06
CA ASN A 252 -8.75 -10.62 0.77
C ASN A 252 -9.16 -10.83 2.22
N GLU A 253 -8.43 -11.66 2.95
CA GLU A 253 -8.70 -11.97 4.36
C GLU A 253 -7.44 -11.79 5.21
N ASN A 254 -7.60 -11.60 6.51
CA ASN A 254 -6.50 -11.50 7.48
C ASN A 254 -5.43 -10.46 7.08
N ILE A 255 -5.87 -9.27 6.63
CA ILE A 255 -4.97 -8.17 6.28
C ILE A 255 -4.70 -7.32 7.52
N VAL A 256 -3.43 -7.22 7.93
CA VAL A 256 -2.98 -6.43 9.09
C VAL A 256 -1.88 -5.45 8.67
N ILE A 257 -2.13 -4.15 8.85
CA ILE A 257 -1.17 -3.08 8.56
C ILE A 257 -0.97 -2.27 9.84
N LYS A 258 0.19 -2.40 10.50
CA LYS A 258 0.39 -1.81 11.83
C LYS A 258 1.79 -1.26 12.08
N ASN A 259 1.88 -0.25 12.93
CA ASN A 259 3.14 0.36 13.37
C ASN A 259 4.01 0.88 12.21
N ASN A 260 3.40 1.29 11.10
CA ASN A 260 4.15 1.82 9.97
C ASN A 260 4.19 3.35 10.01
N TYR A 261 5.26 3.93 9.47
CA TYR A 261 5.37 5.35 9.25
C TYR A 261 5.44 5.63 7.74
N VAL A 262 4.44 6.32 7.20
CA VAL A 262 4.40 6.76 5.80
C VAL A 262 4.55 8.27 5.76
N LYS A 263 5.58 8.75 5.06
CA LYS A 263 5.87 10.18 4.93
C LYS A 263 6.12 10.58 3.48
N TYR A 264 5.53 11.69 3.06
CA TYR A 264 5.68 12.21 1.69
C TYR A 264 5.28 11.17 0.62
N ALA A 265 4.15 10.47 0.81
CA ALA A 265 3.53 9.74 -0.28
C ALA A 265 2.95 10.74 -1.30
N GLY A 266 3.24 10.55 -2.56
CA GLY A 266 2.73 11.41 -3.62
C GLY A 266 1.22 11.38 -3.74
N GLY A 267 0.61 10.24 -3.42
CA GLY A 267 -0.83 10.03 -3.30
C GLY A 267 -1.24 9.53 -1.91
N ASP A 268 -1.89 8.40 -1.89
CA ASP A 268 -2.47 7.78 -0.70
C ASP A 268 -1.41 7.15 0.21
N ALA A 269 -1.60 7.22 1.53
CA ALA A 269 -0.63 6.64 2.46
C ALA A 269 -0.86 5.15 2.70
N ILE A 270 -2.03 4.74 3.19
CA ILE A 270 -2.30 3.35 3.56
C ILE A 270 -3.72 2.97 3.15
N THR A 271 -3.85 1.92 2.31
CA THR A 271 -5.15 1.51 1.78
C THR A 271 -5.25 -0.02 1.63
N PRO A 272 -5.94 -0.73 2.53
CA PRO A 272 -6.44 -2.07 2.27
C PRO A 272 -7.64 -2.00 1.30
N MET A 273 -7.74 -2.98 0.40
CA MET A 273 -8.78 -3.01 -0.64
C MET A 273 -9.44 -4.39 -0.71
N TYR A 274 -10.75 -4.41 -0.96
CA TYR A 274 -11.54 -5.63 -1.15
C TYR A 274 -11.28 -6.69 -0.06
N ALA A 275 -11.20 -6.24 1.20
CA ALA A 275 -10.84 -7.10 2.31
C ALA A 275 -11.99 -7.25 3.33
N LEU A 276 -12.14 -8.46 3.86
CA LEU A 276 -12.99 -8.75 5.00
C LEU A 276 -12.22 -8.47 6.29
N THR A 277 -12.79 -7.62 7.14
CA THR A 277 -12.26 -7.28 8.47
C THR A 277 -10.76 -6.88 8.51
N PRO A 278 -10.26 -6.06 7.56
CA PRO A 278 -8.86 -5.64 7.63
C PRO A 278 -8.62 -4.79 8.87
N LEU A 279 -7.43 -4.95 9.48
CA LEU A 279 -6.98 -4.18 10.64
C LEU A 279 -5.87 -3.21 10.24
N VAL A 280 -6.09 -1.91 10.47
CA VAL A 280 -5.10 -0.85 10.24
C VAL A 280 -4.93 -0.08 11.56
N GLU A 281 -3.81 -0.30 12.24
CA GLU A 281 -3.64 0.29 13.57
C GLU A 281 -2.23 0.78 13.86
N HIS A 282 -2.14 1.81 14.72
CA HIS A 282 -0.87 2.38 15.18
C HIS A 282 0.06 2.85 14.04
N ASN A 283 -0.52 3.31 12.92
CA ASN A 283 0.27 3.85 11.81
C ASN A 283 0.31 5.38 11.88
N ILE A 284 1.38 5.95 11.33
CA ILE A 284 1.54 7.38 11.14
C ILE A 284 1.57 7.69 9.64
N ALA A 285 0.76 8.64 9.20
CA ALA A 285 0.79 9.20 7.85
C ALA A 285 1.03 10.71 7.92
N ASP A 286 2.16 11.15 7.40
CA ASP A 286 2.62 12.54 7.48
C ASP A 286 2.88 13.10 6.09
N SER A 287 2.26 14.24 5.77
CA SER A 287 2.48 14.98 4.53
C SER A 287 2.22 14.14 3.27
N CYS A 288 1.06 13.50 3.18
CA CYS A 288 0.65 12.69 2.03
C CYS A 288 -0.08 13.50 0.96
N ALA A 289 -0.38 12.88 -0.19
CA ALA A 289 -0.97 13.50 -1.38
C ALA A 289 -0.17 14.68 -1.94
N THR A 290 1.15 14.67 -1.77
CA THR A 290 2.04 15.78 -2.15
C THR A 290 2.12 16.02 -3.66
N GLU A 291 1.80 15.01 -4.47
CA GLU A 291 1.84 15.07 -5.92
C GLU A 291 0.45 15.16 -6.57
N MET A 292 -0.63 15.19 -5.77
CA MET A 292 -2.02 15.31 -6.24
C MET A 292 -2.45 16.76 -6.50
N ASN A 293 -1.71 17.51 -7.31
CA ASN A 293 -1.93 18.93 -7.54
C ASN A 293 -1.81 19.33 -9.02
N ASP A 294 -2.22 20.55 -9.37
CA ASP A 294 -2.23 21.04 -10.74
C ASP A 294 -0.83 21.28 -11.34
N ARG A 295 0.22 21.30 -10.54
CA ARG A 295 1.60 21.38 -11.03
C ARG A 295 2.01 20.08 -11.74
N ILE A 296 1.55 18.94 -11.23
CA ILE A 296 1.87 17.60 -11.74
C ILE A 296 0.79 17.11 -12.68
N TYR A 297 -0.48 17.13 -12.25
CA TYR A 297 -1.62 16.68 -13.05
C TYR A 297 -2.04 17.73 -14.06
N LYS A 298 -1.43 17.72 -15.25
CA LYS A 298 -1.74 18.60 -16.36
C LYS A 298 -2.74 17.95 -17.33
N TYR A 299 -3.35 18.76 -18.19
CA TYR A 299 -4.20 18.26 -19.27
C TYR A 299 -3.33 17.45 -20.27
N PRO A 300 -3.81 16.29 -20.80
CA PRO A 300 -5.11 15.67 -20.63
C PRO A 300 -5.30 14.81 -19.37
N GLN A 301 -4.27 14.62 -18.55
CA GLN A 301 -4.26 13.75 -17.36
C GLN A 301 -5.14 14.27 -16.21
N LYS A 302 -5.85 15.34 -16.42
CA LYS A 302 -6.58 16.13 -15.41
C LYS A 302 -7.54 15.37 -14.49
N ARG A 303 -7.96 14.16 -14.85
CA ARG A 303 -9.00 13.46 -14.08
C ARG A 303 -8.63 12.05 -13.64
N ALA A 304 -7.78 11.35 -14.37
CA ALA A 304 -7.43 9.99 -14.04
C ALA A 304 -6.59 9.94 -12.76
N GLY A 305 -7.20 9.51 -11.67
CA GLY A 305 -6.51 9.26 -10.41
C GLY A 305 -6.06 10.47 -9.59
N LYS A 306 -6.51 11.69 -9.90
CA LYS A 306 -6.18 12.90 -9.11
C LYS A 306 -7.03 12.99 -7.84
N VAL A 307 -7.10 11.92 -7.09
CA VAL A 307 -7.78 11.82 -5.80
C VAL A 307 -6.92 11.02 -4.84
N ALA A 308 -6.80 11.47 -3.61
CA ALA A 308 -6.08 10.78 -2.55
C ALA A 308 -6.54 11.25 -1.18
N ALA A 309 -6.60 10.31 -0.24
CA ALA A 309 -6.71 10.53 1.19
C ALA A 309 -5.54 9.84 1.90
N ALA A 310 -5.35 10.04 3.21
CA ALA A 310 -4.19 9.44 3.85
C ALA A 310 -4.41 7.96 4.19
N ILE A 311 -5.29 7.63 5.13
CA ILE A 311 -5.52 6.24 5.59
C ILE A 311 -6.99 5.88 5.39
N TRP A 312 -7.25 4.93 4.50
CA TRP A 312 -8.63 4.60 4.14
C TRP A 312 -8.74 3.17 3.55
N PRO A 313 -9.84 2.44 3.81
CA PRO A 313 -10.12 1.17 3.16
C PRO A 313 -10.98 1.40 1.91
N TRP A 314 -10.74 0.63 0.87
CA TRP A 314 -11.57 0.69 -0.32
C TRP A 314 -12.39 -0.59 -0.52
N LYS A 315 -13.72 -0.44 -0.54
CA LYS A 315 -14.66 -1.56 -0.71
C LYS A 315 -14.34 -2.74 0.22
N CYS A 316 -14.06 -2.42 1.48
CA CYS A 316 -13.86 -3.41 2.53
C CYS A 316 -15.15 -3.62 3.31
N LYS A 317 -15.28 -4.76 3.98
CA LYS A 317 -16.35 -5.04 4.94
C LYS A 317 -15.79 -5.13 6.36
N ASN A 318 -16.44 -4.41 7.29
CA ASN A 318 -16.08 -4.38 8.71
C ASN A 318 -14.59 -4.04 8.95
N ALA A 319 -14.03 -3.13 8.15
CA ALA A 319 -12.66 -2.66 8.35
C ALA A 319 -12.53 -1.94 9.70
N LEU A 320 -11.47 -2.23 10.45
CA LEU A 320 -11.15 -1.55 11.70
C LEU A 320 -9.88 -0.72 11.56
N LEU A 321 -10.03 0.61 11.68
CA LEU A 321 -8.93 1.57 11.63
C LEU A 321 -8.85 2.27 13.00
N ARG A 322 -7.77 2.04 13.75
CA ARG A 322 -7.66 2.60 15.10
C ARG A 322 -6.24 2.99 15.48
N TYR A 323 -6.15 3.94 16.42
CA TYR A 323 -4.87 4.44 16.95
C TYR A 323 -3.90 4.92 15.87
N ASN A 324 -4.43 5.40 14.72
CA ASN A 324 -3.61 5.98 13.67
C ASN A 324 -3.47 7.49 13.88
N ASP A 325 -2.34 8.04 13.43
CA ASP A 325 -2.03 9.48 13.46
C ASP A 325 -1.86 9.97 12.02
N VAL A 326 -2.64 10.98 11.62
CA VAL A 326 -2.59 11.54 10.27
C VAL A 326 -2.44 13.06 10.32
N SER A 327 -1.41 13.56 9.66
CA SER A 327 -1.17 15.00 9.57
C SER A 327 -0.76 15.46 8.18
N ASP A 328 -1.15 16.69 7.85
CA ASP A 328 -0.64 17.43 6.69
C ASP A 328 -0.96 16.81 5.32
N THR A 329 -2.04 16.05 5.18
CA THR A 329 -2.49 15.53 3.89
C THR A 329 -2.87 16.70 2.97
N LYS A 330 -2.32 16.75 1.76
CA LYS A 330 -2.47 17.90 0.86
C LYS A 330 -3.79 17.88 0.11
N LEU A 331 -4.37 19.06 -0.08
CA LEU A 331 -5.64 19.24 -0.78
C LEU A 331 -5.50 18.83 -2.25
N ASN A 332 -6.43 18.02 -2.66
CA ASN A 332 -6.69 17.66 -4.05
C ASN A 332 -8.22 17.72 -4.26
N GLN A 333 -8.87 16.79 -4.92
CA GLN A 333 -10.34 16.72 -4.84
C GLN A 333 -10.77 16.28 -3.43
N ASP A 334 -9.98 15.42 -2.79
CA ASP A 334 -10.18 14.87 -1.46
C ASP A 334 -9.20 15.50 -0.45
N GLY A 335 -8.13 14.85 -0.07
CA GLY A 335 -7.08 15.40 0.80
C GLY A 335 -7.40 15.35 2.29
N MET A 336 -8.33 14.47 2.71
CA MET A 336 -8.65 14.27 4.12
C MET A 336 -7.73 13.23 4.77
N ALA A 337 -7.74 13.24 6.11
CA ALA A 337 -7.02 12.25 6.90
C ALA A 337 -7.56 10.84 6.67
N TYR A 338 -8.87 10.70 6.76
CA TYR A 338 -9.58 9.42 6.72
C TYR A 338 -10.72 9.45 5.72
N ASP A 339 -10.98 8.32 5.08
CA ASP A 339 -12.10 8.16 4.15
C ASP A 339 -12.70 6.75 4.26
N ALA A 340 -14.01 6.65 4.43
CA ALA A 340 -14.75 5.41 4.29
C ALA A 340 -15.30 5.35 2.86
N ASP A 341 -14.49 4.83 1.91
CA ASP A 341 -14.87 4.81 0.50
C ASP A 341 -15.52 3.49 0.09
N SER A 342 -16.80 3.59 -0.25
CA SER A 342 -17.56 2.48 -0.87
C SER A 342 -17.50 1.16 -0.07
N GLY A 343 -17.30 1.24 1.25
CA GLY A 343 -17.21 0.10 2.16
C GLY A 343 -18.46 -0.06 3.02
N ASP A 344 -18.60 -1.21 3.65
CA ASP A 344 -19.71 -1.56 4.53
C ASP A 344 -19.19 -1.87 5.95
N GLY A 345 -19.66 -1.11 6.93
CA GLY A 345 -19.33 -1.31 8.34
C GLY A 345 -17.90 -0.93 8.73
N THR A 346 -17.25 -0.01 8.00
CA THR A 346 -15.93 0.50 8.38
C THR A 346 -16.01 1.27 9.70
N LYS A 347 -15.12 0.95 10.63
CA LYS A 347 -15.03 1.60 11.94
C LYS A 347 -13.71 2.32 12.12
N TYR A 348 -13.80 3.63 12.40
CA TYR A 348 -12.69 4.47 12.83
C TYR A 348 -12.82 4.79 14.31
N GLU A 349 -11.84 4.37 15.12
CA GLU A 349 -11.86 4.65 16.56
C GLU A 349 -10.47 4.99 17.12
N TYR A 350 -10.44 5.94 18.06
CA TYR A 350 -9.22 6.36 18.76
C TYR A 350 -8.11 6.85 17.81
N ASN A 351 -8.48 7.41 16.64
CA ASN A 351 -7.51 7.99 15.71
C ASN A 351 -7.31 9.48 16.02
N TYR A 352 -6.16 9.99 15.60
CA TYR A 352 -5.80 11.39 15.63
C TYR A 352 -5.67 11.96 14.24
N SER A 353 -6.10 13.20 14.01
CA SER A 353 -5.87 13.94 12.77
C SER A 353 -5.50 15.39 13.02
N ARG A 354 -4.62 15.95 12.19
CA ARG A 354 -4.20 17.35 12.34
C ARG A 354 -3.80 18.00 11.03
N LEU A 355 -4.29 19.23 10.79
CA LEU A 355 -3.86 20.08 9.68
C LEU A 355 -4.04 19.47 8.29
N ASN A 356 -4.94 18.51 8.13
CA ASN A 356 -5.21 17.94 6.82
C ASN A 356 -6.02 18.93 5.97
N GLU A 357 -5.52 19.24 4.79
CA GLU A 357 -6.06 20.31 3.96
C GLU A 357 -7.47 19.99 3.43
N GLY A 358 -7.82 18.72 3.22
CA GLY A 358 -9.14 18.26 2.80
C GLY A 358 -10.14 18.00 3.93
N GLY A 359 -9.67 18.00 5.18
CA GLY A 359 -10.51 17.75 6.36
C GLY A 359 -10.10 16.49 7.13
N CYS A 360 -10.92 16.14 8.13
CA CYS A 360 -10.66 14.97 8.97
C CYS A 360 -11.19 13.69 8.32
N MET A 361 -12.50 13.61 8.07
CA MET A 361 -13.19 12.39 7.68
C MET A 361 -14.13 12.58 6.51
N MET A 362 -14.05 11.70 5.52
CA MET A 362 -15.04 11.56 4.45
C MET A 362 -15.80 10.23 4.56
N PHE A 363 -17.08 10.27 4.21
CA PHE A 363 -17.88 9.08 3.90
C PHE A 363 -18.24 9.18 2.42
N CYS A 364 -17.58 8.34 1.61
CA CYS A 364 -17.51 8.55 0.17
C CYS A 364 -18.49 7.67 -0.61
N LEU A 365 -19.44 8.36 -1.25
CA LEU A 365 -20.42 7.84 -2.19
C LEU A 365 -21.55 6.98 -1.56
N GLN A 366 -22.50 6.60 -2.41
CA GLN A 366 -23.70 5.88 -2.01
C GLN A 366 -23.43 4.45 -1.50
N GLN A 367 -22.25 3.93 -1.78
CA GLN A 367 -21.81 2.60 -1.34
C GLN A 367 -21.13 2.60 0.03
N ALA A 368 -20.87 3.77 0.60
CA ALA A 368 -20.34 3.90 1.96
C ALA A 368 -21.49 3.77 2.98
N VAL A 369 -21.74 2.56 3.45
CA VAL A 369 -22.87 2.22 4.32
C VAL A 369 -22.42 1.69 5.68
N HIS A 370 -23.22 1.92 6.73
CA HIS A 370 -23.01 1.45 8.10
C HIS A 370 -21.65 1.83 8.71
N ASN A 371 -21.02 2.88 8.21
CA ASN A 371 -19.69 3.29 8.66
C ASN A 371 -19.77 4.13 9.93
N THR A 372 -18.80 3.98 10.83
CA THR A 372 -18.74 4.68 12.11
C THR A 372 -17.41 5.43 12.30
N PHE A 373 -17.49 6.58 12.97
CA PHE A 373 -16.35 7.39 13.39
C PHE A 373 -16.52 7.78 14.86
N GLU A 374 -15.81 7.08 15.76
CA GLU A 374 -16.07 7.17 17.19
C GLU A 374 -14.80 7.35 18.01
N ASN A 375 -14.87 8.16 19.08
CA ASN A 375 -13.78 8.38 20.02
C ASN A 375 -12.48 8.92 19.39
N ASN A 376 -12.57 9.64 18.27
CA ASN A 376 -11.41 10.21 17.58
C ASN A 376 -11.16 11.65 18.01
N LEU A 377 -9.93 12.13 17.77
CA LEU A 377 -9.50 13.49 18.00
C LEU A 377 -9.06 14.14 16.69
N SER A 378 -9.71 15.23 16.29
CA SER A 378 -9.32 16.05 15.15
C SER A 378 -8.89 17.44 15.63
N VAL A 379 -7.73 17.89 15.17
CA VAL A 379 -7.18 19.20 15.55
C VAL A 379 -6.85 20.02 14.32
N ASP A 380 -7.64 21.06 14.10
CA ASP A 380 -7.35 22.07 13.09
C ASP A 380 -7.28 21.53 11.64
N ASP A 381 -8.09 20.53 11.32
CA ASP A 381 -8.29 20.06 9.96
C ASP A 381 -9.04 21.10 9.12
N LEU A 382 -8.69 21.25 7.86
CA LEU A 382 -9.13 22.36 6.99
C LEU A 382 -10.28 21.96 6.06
N SER A 383 -10.77 22.88 5.24
CA SER A 383 -11.82 22.68 4.21
C SER A 383 -13.19 22.18 4.70
N GLY A 384 -13.31 21.77 5.92
CA GLY A 384 -14.48 21.15 6.56
C GLY A 384 -14.08 19.88 7.27
N THR A 385 -14.40 19.79 8.58
CA THR A 385 -13.96 18.66 9.42
C THR A 385 -14.55 17.34 8.92
N MET A 386 -15.83 17.33 8.57
CA MET A 386 -16.57 16.17 8.09
C MET A 386 -17.06 16.38 6.66
N THR A 387 -16.91 15.36 5.82
CA THR A 387 -17.32 15.38 4.41
C THR A 387 -18.26 14.19 4.10
N PRO A 388 -19.59 14.34 4.32
CA PRO A 388 -20.57 13.32 3.92
C PRO A 388 -20.84 13.43 2.41
N ALA A 389 -20.16 12.62 1.60
CA ALA A 389 -20.18 12.70 0.15
C ALA A 389 -21.21 11.73 -0.47
N SER A 390 -22.50 12.08 -0.36
CA SER A 390 -23.63 11.29 -0.91
C SER A 390 -23.84 9.91 -0.26
N ASN A 391 -23.18 9.61 0.84
CA ASN A 391 -23.40 8.40 1.63
C ASN A 391 -24.83 8.38 2.22
N PRO A 392 -25.47 7.21 2.30
CA PRO A 392 -26.85 7.10 2.79
C PRO A 392 -26.97 7.20 4.31
N ASP A 393 -25.91 6.82 5.02
CA ASP A 393 -25.81 6.81 6.46
C ASP A 393 -24.36 6.95 6.92
N ALA A 394 -24.17 7.38 8.16
CA ALA A 394 -22.92 7.29 8.92
C ALA A 394 -23.23 7.60 10.39
N TYR A 395 -22.47 7.03 11.29
CA TYR A 395 -22.59 7.30 12.72
C TYR A 395 -21.30 7.92 13.25
N VAL A 396 -21.41 9.13 13.80
CA VAL A 396 -20.28 9.94 14.29
C VAL A 396 -20.53 10.28 15.75
N ALA A 397 -19.76 9.65 16.66
CA ALA A 397 -20.06 9.79 18.09
C ALA A 397 -18.82 9.92 18.99
N ASN A 398 -18.98 10.61 20.10
CA ASN A 398 -18.00 10.73 21.19
C ASN A 398 -16.63 11.27 20.74
N ASN A 399 -16.57 12.00 19.61
CA ASN A 399 -15.34 12.58 19.10
C ASN A 399 -15.09 13.97 19.69
N THR A 400 -13.83 14.41 19.66
CA THR A 400 -13.45 15.77 19.96
C THR A 400 -12.86 16.44 18.73
N PHE A 401 -13.42 17.57 18.32
CA PHE A 401 -13.00 18.33 17.16
C PHE A 401 -12.59 19.74 17.58
N TYR A 402 -11.33 20.08 17.38
CA TYR A 402 -10.84 21.46 17.49
C TYR A 402 -10.88 22.12 16.12
N VAL A 403 -11.73 23.12 15.93
CA VAL A 403 -12.02 23.72 14.63
C VAL A 403 -11.63 25.20 14.63
N ARG A 404 -10.78 25.61 13.68
CA ARG A 404 -10.40 27.03 13.55
C ARG A 404 -11.55 27.90 13.06
N PRO A 405 -11.53 29.23 13.37
CA PRO A 405 -12.50 30.17 12.85
C PRO A 405 -12.58 30.14 11.32
N GLY A 406 -13.80 30.13 10.79
CA GLY A 406 -14.06 30.15 9.35
C GLY A 406 -14.09 28.78 8.66
N VAL A 407 -13.61 27.72 9.30
CA VAL A 407 -13.76 26.33 8.79
C VAL A 407 -15.11 25.78 9.22
N PRO A 408 -15.96 25.29 8.31
CA PRO A 408 -17.22 24.67 8.65
C PRO A 408 -16.99 23.27 9.24
N PHE A 409 -17.82 22.85 10.20
CA PHE A 409 -17.77 21.48 10.72
C PHE A 409 -18.13 20.46 9.63
N VAL A 410 -19.16 20.74 8.84
CA VAL A 410 -19.51 19.93 7.67
C VAL A 410 -19.12 20.68 6.40
N ARG A 411 -18.37 20.05 5.51
CA ARG A 411 -17.97 20.64 4.21
C ARG A 411 -19.19 21.10 3.43
N LYS A 412 -19.14 22.31 2.88
CA LYS A 412 -20.25 22.90 2.13
C LYS A 412 -20.60 22.08 0.89
N ARG A 413 -21.91 22.06 0.55
CA ARG A 413 -22.47 21.39 -0.64
C ARG A 413 -22.34 19.86 -0.64
N MET A 414 -22.17 19.24 0.54
CA MET A 414 -22.23 17.80 0.71
C MET A 414 -23.64 17.37 1.09
N HIS A 415 -24.12 16.26 0.53
CA HIS A 415 -25.51 15.81 0.65
C HIS A 415 -25.67 14.42 1.27
N GLY A 416 -24.61 13.85 1.81
CA GLY A 416 -24.64 12.60 2.55
C GLY A 416 -25.28 12.75 3.92
N LYS A 417 -25.60 11.64 4.58
CA LYS A 417 -26.28 11.60 5.88
C LYS A 417 -25.33 11.17 6.97
N MET A 418 -25.40 11.84 8.10
CA MET A 418 -24.66 11.50 9.32
C MET A 418 -25.57 11.63 10.54
N THR A 419 -25.51 10.68 11.46
CA THR A 419 -26.06 10.79 12.80
C THR A 419 -24.95 11.23 13.74
N LEU A 420 -25.10 12.40 14.36
CA LEU A 420 -24.15 12.97 15.31
C LEU A 420 -24.58 12.73 16.74
N LYS A 421 -23.72 12.18 17.61
CA LYS A 421 -24.04 11.94 19.02
C LYS A 421 -22.85 12.23 19.93
N ASN A 422 -23.05 13.00 20.97
CA ASN A 422 -22.08 13.28 22.05
C ASN A 422 -20.70 13.80 21.55
N ASN A 423 -20.64 14.47 20.39
CA ASN A 423 -19.39 15.04 19.90
C ASN A 423 -19.13 16.39 20.57
N LYS A 424 -17.86 16.67 20.87
CA LYS A 424 -17.40 17.99 21.34
C LYS A 424 -16.80 18.75 20.17
N ILE A 425 -17.36 19.90 19.83
CA ILE A 425 -16.83 20.82 18.82
C ILE A 425 -16.34 22.07 19.53
N ILE A 426 -15.04 22.26 19.54
CA ILE A 426 -14.33 23.34 20.25
C ILE A 426 -13.74 24.29 19.23
N LYS A 427 -14.09 25.56 19.29
CA LYS A 427 -13.49 26.59 18.43
C LYS A 427 -12.11 26.95 18.97
N ILE A 428 -11.11 26.89 18.12
CA ILE A 428 -9.76 27.36 18.45
C ILE A 428 -9.81 28.90 18.47
N GLU A 429 -9.39 29.50 19.57
CA GLU A 429 -9.16 30.94 19.62
C GLU A 429 -7.91 31.30 18.80
N LYS A 430 -7.93 32.51 18.20
CA LYS A 430 -6.79 32.99 17.37
C LYS A 430 -5.59 33.32 18.23
#